data_7815740c7d59f5666a977cd53ae8fd5e
#
_entry.id   7815740c7d59f5666a977cd53ae8fd5e
#
_cell.length_a   1.000
_cell.length_b   1.000
_cell.length_c   1.000
_cell.angle_alpha   90.00
_cell.angle_beta   90.00
_cell.angle_gamma   90.00
#
_symmetry.space_group_name_H-M   'P 1'
#
loop_
_entity.id
_entity.type
_entity.pdbx_description
1 polymer ?
#
loop_
_entity_poly.entity_id
_entity_poly.type
_entity_poly.pdbx_seq_one_letter_code
_entity_poly.pdbx_strand_id
1 'polypeptide(L)'
;VDSVITTARKHDLKIVFLWFGAWKNSMSCYAPLWVKENTKRFPRSLTENSKPLEICTAFSDNLLQADKRAFCELMKHIKAVDSQENTVIMMQVENEIGMLESARDHSPLAEKAYRQPVPASLLKALKLKKKGTWAEVFGTDRYADEKFQAYYYAKYVEQLASAGKAIYNIPMYV
;
A
#
# COMPACT_ATOMS: atom_id res chain seq x y z
N VAL A 1 -3.14 -6.17 -20.95
CA VAL A 1 -3.71 -7.21 -20.06
C VAL A 1 -4.22 -8.37 -20.89
N ASP A 2 -5.15 -8.18 -21.84
CA ASP A 2 -5.86 -9.24 -22.57
C ASP A 2 -4.91 -10.16 -23.34
N SER A 3 -3.96 -9.60 -24.09
CA SER A 3 -2.99 -10.40 -24.85
C SER A 3 -2.15 -11.31 -23.93
N VAL A 4 -1.78 -10.84 -22.74
CA VAL A 4 -1.05 -11.64 -21.76
C VAL A 4 -1.92 -12.78 -21.24
N ILE A 5 -3.16 -12.51 -20.84
CA ILE A 5 -4.10 -13.54 -20.37
C ILE A 5 -4.39 -14.57 -21.47
N THR A 6 -4.68 -14.11 -22.69
CA THR A 6 -4.99 -14.99 -23.84
C THR A 6 -3.79 -15.86 -24.20
N THR A 7 -2.57 -15.29 -24.22
CA THR A 7 -1.36 -16.05 -24.51
C THR A 7 -1.08 -17.09 -23.45
N ALA A 8 -1.17 -16.72 -22.17
CA ALA A 8 -0.97 -17.68 -21.08
C ALA A 8 -1.96 -18.84 -21.15
N ARG A 9 -3.23 -18.54 -21.38
CA ARG A 9 -4.29 -19.55 -21.55
C ARG A 9 -4.00 -20.50 -22.69
N LYS A 10 -3.55 -19.96 -23.85
CA LYS A 10 -3.17 -20.76 -25.01
C LYS A 10 -2.05 -21.74 -24.73
N HIS A 11 -1.17 -21.42 -23.80
CA HIS A 11 -0.02 -22.25 -23.42
C HIS A 11 -0.21 -22.99 -22.08
N ASP A 12 -1.46 -23.07 -21.58
CA ASP A 12 -1.82 -23.71 -20.31
C ASP A 12 -1.00 -23.17 -19.10
N LEU A 13 -0.70 -21.87 -19.13
CA LEU A 13 0.00 -21.18 -18.05
C LEU A 13 -0.99 -20.44 -17.14
N LYS A 14 -0.65 -20.36 -15.85
CA LYS A 14 -1.34 -19.53 -14.90
C LYS A 14 -0.58 -18.23 -14.64
N ILE A 15 -1.29 -17.16 -14.33
CA ILE A 15 -0.74 -15.82 -14.16
C ILE A 15 -0.92 -15.35 -12.72
N VAL A 16 0.14 -14.75 -12.20
CA VAL A 16 0.10 -13.87 -11.04
C VAL A 16 0.43 -12.46 -11.54
N PHE A 17 -0.52 -11.53 -11.44
CA PHE A 17 -0.25 -10.12 -11.75
C PHE A 17 0.36 -9.42 -10.55
N LEU A 18 1.33 -8.54 -10.81
CA LEU A 18 1.94 -7.65 -9.84
C LEU A 18 1.36 -6.24 -10.04
N TRP A 19 0.66 -5.74 -9.03
CA TRP A 19 0.14 -4.39 -9.02
C TRP A 19 1.19 -3.43 -8.43
N PHE A 20 1.84 -2.67 -9.28
CA PHE A 20 2.74 -1.58 -8.88
C PHE A 20 1.95 -0.27 -8.91
N GLY A 21 1.09 -0.05 -7.92
CA GLY A 21 0.24 1.13 -7.84
C GLY A 21 1.02 2.39 -7.51
N ALA A 22 1.27 2.59 -6.23
CA ALA A 22 2.06 3.72 -5.74
C ALA A 22 3.54 3.38 -5.56
N TRP A 23 3.88 2.15 -5.23
CA TRP A 23 5.26 1.71 -4.99
C TRP A 23 5.75 0.73 -6.04
N LYS A 24 6.95 0.99 -6.56
CA LYS A 24 7.75 -0.01 -7.26
C LYS A 24 8.60 -0.78 -6.24
N ASN A 25 9.19 -0.05 -5.30
CA ASN A 25 9.95 -0.54 -4.16
C ASN A 25 10.06 0.56 -3.10
N SER A 26 10.76 0.29 -2.01
CA SER A 26 10.93 1.19 -0.87
C SER A 26 11.66 2.52 -1.18
N MET A 27 12.12 2.72 -2.43
CA MET A 27 12.83 3.93 -2.87
C MET A 27 12.17 4.61 -4.07
N SER A 28 11.34 3.91 -4.84
CA SER A 28 10.85 4.37 -6.14
C SER A 28 9.32 4.35 -6.20
N CYS A 29 8.75 5.47 -6.66
CA CYS A 29 7.34 5.62 -6.92
C CYS A 29 7.00 5.17 -8.35
N TYR A 30 6.06 4.25 -8.50
CA TYR A 30 5.55 3.79 -9.79
C TYR A 30 4.29 4.53 -10.24
N ALA A 31 3.77 5.41 -9.40
CA ALA A 31 2.62 6.24 -9.72
C ALA A 31 2.83 7.06 -11.02
N PRO A 32 1.77 7.33 -11.78
CA PRO A 32 1.86 8.05 -13.04
C PRO A 32 2.32 9.50 -12.86
N LEU A 33 2.77 10.13 -13.93
CA LEU A 33 3.37 11.46 -13.92
C LEU A 33 2.47 12.52 -13.26
N TRP A 34 1.17 12.51 -13.55
CA TRP A 34 0.21 13.45 -12.96
C TRP A 34 0.08 13.34 -11.43
N VAL A 35 0.42 12.20 -10.83
CA VAL A 35 0.57 12.03 -9.37
C VAL A 35 1.90 12.63 -8.93
N LYS A 36 2.99 12.29 -9.61
CA LYS A 36 4.34 12.70 -9.25
C LYS A 36 4.55 14.20 -9.28
N GLU A 37 3.92 14.89 -10.21
CA GLU A 37 4.01 16.35 -10.40
C GLU A 37 3.14 17.15 -9.43
N ASN A 38 2.08 16.57 -8.91
CA ASN A 38 1.15 17.27 -8.01
C ASN A 38 1.43 16.94 -6.54
N THR A 39 2.59 17.38 -6.06
CA THR A 39 3.03 17.12 -4.68
C THR A 39 2.14 17.76 -3.60
N LYS A 40 1.34 18.76 -3.95
CA LYS A 40 0.34 19.34 -3.04
C LYS A 40 -0.80 18.36 -2.78
N ARG A 41 -1.28 17.69 -3.81
CA ARG A 41 -2.37 16.71 -3.71
C ARG A 41 -1.87 15.32 -3.28
N PHE A 42 -0.66 14.97 -3.72
CA PHE A 42 -0.01 13.68 -3.47
C PHE A 42 1.37 13.91 -2.83
N PRO A 43 1.40 14.27 -1.54
CA PRO A 43 2.65 14.64 -0.89
C PRO A 43 3.62 13.46 -0.82
N ARG A 44 4.90 13.79 -0.79
CA ARG A 44 5.99 12.82 -0.64
C ARG A 44 6.16 12.43 0.82
N SER A 45 6.68 11.25 1.04
CA SER A 45 7.27 10.89 2.33
C SER A 45 8.49 11.77 2.60
N LEU A 46 8.71 12.12 3.86
CA LEU A 46 9.87 12.91 4.29
C LEU A 46 10.74 12.10 5.25
N THR A 47 12.03 12.28 5.15
CA THR A 47 12.98 11.83 6.17
C THR A 47 12.86 12.67 7.43
N GLU A 48 13.51 12.26 8.53
CA GLU A 48 13.60 13.01 9.78
C GLU A 48 14.14 14.45 9.57
N ASN A 49 15.06 14.63 8.63
CA ASN A 49 15.62 15.94 8.26
C ASN A 49 14.78 16.69 7.21
N SER A 50 13.51 16.32 7.05
CA SER A 50 12.57 16.92 6.10
C SER A 50 12.99 16.83 4.62
N LYS A 51 13.88 15.92 4.26
CA LYS A 51 14.26 15.65 2.87
C LYS A 51 13.12 14.88 2.21
N PRO A 52 12.54 15.37 1.09
CA PRO A 52 11.51 14.63 0.37
C PRO A 52 12.12 13.42 -0.36
N LEU A 53 11.42 12.29 -0.26
CA LEU A 53 11.74 11.05 -0.98
C LEU A 53 11.03 10.99 -2.33
N GLU A 54 11.41 10.05 -3.19
CA GLU A 54 10.66 9.82 -4.43
C GLU A 54 9.27 9.20 -4.15
N ILE A 55 9.17 8.35 -3.14
CA ILE A 55 7.91 7.71 -2.76
C ILE A 55 6.90 8.71 -2.17
N CYS A 56 5.64 8.51 -2.50
CA CYS A 56 4.55 9.26 -1.89
C CYS A 56 4.25 8.75 -0.47
N THR A 57 3.70 9.63 0.37
CA THR A 57 3.31 9.23 1.72
C THR A 57 2.10 8.29 1.71
N ALA A 58 2.19 7.18 2.43
CA ALA A 58 1.08 6.25 2.63
C ALA A 58 -0.09 6.85 3.44
N PHE A 59 0.13 8.00 4.05
CA PHE A 59 -0.88 8.73 4.84
C PHE A 59 -1.76 9.64 3.98
N SER A 60 -1.54 9.68 2.65
CA SER A 60 -2.34 10.47 1.72
C SER A 60 -3.60 9.72 1.29
N ASP A 61 -4.76 10.18 1.77
CA ASP A 61 -6.04 9.64 1.30
C ASP A 61 -6.23 9.86 -0.22
N ASN A 62 -5.77 10.97 -0.75
CA ASN A 62 -5.82 11.23 -2.19
C ASN A 62 -5.06 10.16 -3.00
N LEU A 63 -3.89 9.74 -2.53
CA LEU A 63 -3.10 8.68 -3.16
C LEU A 63 -3.85 7.35 -3.07
N LEU A 64 -4.28 6.97 -1.88
CA LEU A 64 -5.04 5.75 -1.66
C LEU A 64 -6.29 5.66 -2.54
N GLN A 65 -7.07 6.74 -2.65
CA GLN A 65 -8.28 6.73 -3.48
C GLN A 65 -7.96 6.67 -4.98
N ALA A 66 -6.88 7.28 -5.42
CA ALA A 66 -6.46 7.20 -6.82
C ALA A 66 -6.01 5.78 -7.19
N ASP A 67 -5.16 5.20 -6.38
CA ASP A 67 -4.64 3.85 -6.52
C ASP A 67 -5.78 2.81 -6.46
N LYS A 68 -6.63 2.92 -5.45
CA LYS A 68 -7.80 2.07 -5.27
C LYS A 68 -8.74 2.06 -6.48
N ARG A 69 -9.00 3.24 -7.09
CA ARG A 69 -9.80 3.29 -8.32
C ARG A 69 -9.15 2.54 -9.46
N ALA A 70 -7.85 2.76 -9.68
CA ALA A 70 -7.13 2.10 -10.77
C ALA A 70 -7.06 0.58 -10.57
N PHE A 71 -6.76 0.14 -9.34
CA PHE A 71 -6.75 -1.28 -8.99
C PHE A 71 -8.12 -1.93 -9.16
N CYS A 72 -9.19 -1.27 -8.73
CA CYS A 72 -10.54 -1.76 -8.91
C CYS A 72 -10.94 -1.90 -10.39
N GLU A 73 -10.52 -0.98 -11.26
CA GLU A 73 -10.78 -1.11 -12.71
C GLU A 73 -10.03 -2.30 -13.30
N LEU A 74 -8.78 -2.54 -12.90
CA LEU A 74 -8.06 -3.75 -13.30
C LEU A 74 -8.79 -5.03 -12.83
N MET A 75 -9.23 -5.07 -11.57
CA MET A 75 -9.94 -6.24 -11.02
C MET A 75 -11.29 -6.49 -11.71
N LYS A 76 -12.03 -5.43 -12.08
CA LYS A 76 -13.26 -5.53 -12.88
C LYS A 76 -12.96 -6.14 -14.24
N HIS A 77 -11.90 -5.66 -14.90
CA HIS A 77 -11.51 -6.12 -16.22
C HIS A 77 -11.10 -7.60 -16.20
N ILE A 78 -10.21 -7.99 -15.26
CA ILE A 78 -9.79 -9.40 -15.10
C ILE A 78 -11.01 -10.29 -14.85
N LYS A 79 -11.92 -9.88 -13.95
CA LYS A 79 -13.16 -10.63 -13.71
C LYS A 79 -13.99 -10.83 -14.99
N ALA A 80 -14.12 -9.79 -15.80
CA ALA A 80 -14.90 -9.84 -17.03
C ALA A 80 -14.33 -10.80 -18.07
N VAL A 81 -13.00 -10.86 -18.19
CA VAL A 81 -12.33 -11.62 -19.27
C VAL A 81 -11.82 -13.00 -18.85
N ASP A 82 -11.73 -13.29 -17.53
CA ASP A 82 -11.04 -14.49 -17.05
C ASP A 82 -11.79 -15.27 -15.95
N SER A 83 -12.93 -14.79 -15.44
CA SER A 83 -13.59 -15.43 -14.30
C SER A 83 -14.09 -16.86 -14.54
N GLN A 84 -14.27 -17.28 -15.78
CA GLN A 84 -14.67 -18.63 -16.15
C GLN A 84 -13.47 -19.56 -16.39
N GLU A 85 -12.33 -18.98 -16.79
CA GLU A 85 -11.13 -19.72 -17.21
C GLU A 85 -10.09 -19.86 -16.09
N ASN A 86 -10.13 -18.94 -15.11
CA ASN A 86 -9.19 -18.91 -13.99
C ASN A 86 -7.73 -18.98 -14.43
N THR A 87 -7.36 -18.23 -15.46
CA THR A 87 -5.97 -18.08 -15.92
C THR A 87 -5.20 -17.23 -14.94
N VAL A 88 -5.82 -16.14 -14.44
CA VAL A 88 -5.27 -15.30 -13.39
C VAL A 88 -5.66 -15.88 -12.02
N ILE A 89 -4.69 -16.39 -11.32
CA ILE A 89 -4.91 -17.12 -10.05
C ILE A 89 -4.62 -16.29 -8.80
N MET A 90 -3.87 -15.20 -8.93
CA MET A 90 -3.43 -14.42 -7.78
C MET A 90 -3.01 -12.99 -8.19
N MET A 91 -3.07 -12.06 -7.26
CA MET A 91 -2.54 -10.70 -7.40
C MET A 91 -1.51 -10.42 -6.30
N GLN A 92 -0.38 -9.84 -6.65
CA GLN A 92 0.46 -9.10 -5.69
C GLN A 92 -0.07 -7.68 -5.59
N VAL A 93 -0.29 -7.19 -4.37
CA VAL A 93 -0.84 -5.86 -4.11
C VAL A 93 0.26 -4.96 -3.59
N GLU A 94 0.70 -4.02 -4.40
CA GLU A 94 1.93 -3.24 -4.27
C GLU A 94 3.20 -4.10 -4.35
N ASN A 95 4.35 -3.45 -4.50
CA ASN A 95 5.60 -4.17 -4.56
C ASN A 95 6.62 -3.54 -3.62
N GLU A 96 7.21 -4.36 -2.77
CA GLU A 96 8.26 -3.94 -1.83
C GLU A 96 7.92 -2.63 -1.12
N ILE A 97 6.65 -2.51 -0.69
CA ILE A 97 6.19 -1.32 0.02
C ILE A 97 6.99 -1.13 1.28
N GLY A 98 7.67 0.01 1.36
CA GLY A 98 8.60 0.28 2.45
C GLY A 98 9.22 1.66 2.35
N MET A 99 10.21 1.89 3.20
CA MET A 99 10.99 3.11 3.26
C MET A 99 12.39 2.78 3.77
N LEU A 100 13.42 3.02 2.98
CA LEU A 100 14.80 2.64 3.33
C LEU A 100 15.59 3.78 3.96
N GLU A 101 15.36 5.04 3.55
CA GLU A 101 16.14 6.19 4.00
C GLU A 101 15.76 6.67 5.41
N SER A 102 14.66 6.20 5.99
CA SER A 102 14.17 6.59 7.31
C SER A 102 13.30 5.47 7.89
N ALA A 103 13.28 5.33 9.21
CA ALA A 103 12.47 4.32 9.89
C ALA A 103 10.96 4.58 9.80
N ARG A 104 10.57 5.84 9.67
CA ARG A 104 9.19 6.26 9.41
C ARG A 104 9.14 7.50 8.52
N ASP A 105 7.96 7.76 7.99
CA ASP A 105 7.63 9.01 7.31
C ASP A 105 7.45 10.14 8.32
N HIS A 106 8.08 11.28 8.06
CA HIS A 106 7.99 12.53 8.83
C HIS A 106 7.20 13.61 8.10
N SER A 107 6.41 13.25 7.07
CA SER A 107 5.50 14.21 6.44
C SER A 107 4.46 14.73 7.44
N PRO A 108 3.88 15.93 7.20
CA PRO A 108 2.86 16.49 8.10
C PRO A 108 1.68 15.56 8.36
N LEU A 109 1.30 14.72 7.36
CA LEU A 109 0.24 13.73 7.51
C LEU A 109 0.67 12.59 8.44
N ALA A 110 1.88 12.08 8.27
CA ALA A 110 2.45 11.05 9.13
C ALA A 110 2.64 11.55 10.56
N GLU A 111 3.16 12.77 10.74
CA GLU A 111 3.31 13.39 12.06
C GLU A 111 1.97 13.56 12.79
N LYS A 112 0.94 13.95 12.05
CA LYS A 112 -0.43 14.03 12.61
C LYS A 112 -0.91 12.66 13.08
N ALA A 113 -0.67 11.60 12.30
CA ALA A 113 -1.05 10.23 12.65
C ALA A 113 -0.21 9.68 13.83
N TYR A 114 1.08 9.99 13.88
CA TYR A 114 1.99 9.55 14.95
C TYR A 114 1.58 10.08 16.34
N ARG A 115 0.99 11.28 16.38
CA ARG A 115 0.48 11.90 17.62
C ARG A 115 -0.89 11.39 18.04
N GLN A 116 -1.56 10.55 17.22
CA GLN A 116 -2.83 9.94 17.62
C GLN A 116 -2.59 8.73 18.54
N PRO A 117 -3.58 8.34 19.34
CA PRO A 117 -3.52 7.11 20.10
C PRO A 117 -3.33 5.89 19.19
N VAL A 118 -2.55 4.93 19.66
CA VAL A 118 -2.42 3.62 18.99
C VAL A 118 -3.79 2.96 18.86
N PRO A 119 -4.18 2.48 17.68
CA PRO A 119 -5.47 1.84 17.47
C PRO A 119 -5.74 0.67 18.42
N ALA A 120 -6.93 0.66 19.01
CA ALA A 120 -7.32 -0.38 19.99
C ALA A 120 -7.23 -1.80 19.42
N SER A 121 -7.50 -1.97 18.11
CA SER A 121 -7.35 -3.24 17.40
C SER A 121 -5.91 -3.74 17.41
N LEU A 122 -4.93 -2.84 17.20
CA LEU A 122 -3.51 -3.18 17.23
C LEU A 122 -3.08 -3.53 18.66
N LEU A 123 -3.46 -2.74 19.66
CA LEU A 123 -3.17 -3.04 21.06
C LEU A 123 -3.72 -4.41 21.47
N LYS A 124 -4.93 -4.73 21.05
CA LYS A 124 -5.56 -6.04 21.31
C LYS A 124 -4.77 -7.17 20.62
N ALA A 125 -4.41 -7.02 19.36
CA ALA A 125 -3.65 -8.02 18.61
C ALA A 125 -2.28 -8.29 19.24
N LEU A 126 -1.62 -7.24 19.73
CA LEU A 126 -0.32 -7.33 20.40
C LEU A 126 -0.44 -7.68 21.91
N LYS A 127 -1.65 -7.86 22.43
CA LYS A 127 -1.93 -8.11 23.86
C LYS A 127 -1.35 -7.05 24.79
N LEU A 128 -1.28 -5.79 24.34
CA LEU A 128 -0.79 -4.67 25.10
C LEU A 128 -1.92 -4.03 25.91
N LYS A 129 -1.65 -3.75 27.18
CA LYS A 129 -2.60 -3.06 28.10
C LYS A 129 -2.40 -1.54 28.10
N LYS A 130 -1.17 -1.07 27.82
CA LYS A 130 -0.82 0.36 27.82
C LYS A 130 -1.51 1.05 26.65
N LYS A 131 -2.20 2.15 26.93
CA LYS A 131 -2.86 3.02 25.95
C LYS A 131 -2.10 4.35 25.87
N GLY A 132 -2.19 5.02 24.74
CA GLY A 132 -1.54 6.31 24.51
C GLY A 132 -1.15 6.50 23.05
N THR A 133 -0.38 7.54 22.78
CA THR A 133 0.24 7.79 21.47
C THR A 133 1.28 6.70 21.15
N TRP A 134 1.76 6.70 19.92
CA TRP A 134 2.78 5.75 19.47
C TRP A 134 4.06 5.84 20.32
N ALA A 135 4.51 7.06 20.61
CA ALA A 135 5.68 7.27 21.46
C ALA A 135 5.45 6.80 22.91
N GLU A 136 4.27 7.06 23.47
CA GLU A 136 3.95 6.61 24.83
C GLU A 136 3.87 5.09 24.94
N VAL A 137 3.35 4.41 23.93
CA VAL A 137 3.16 2.94 23.96
C VAL A 137 4.43 2.19 23.62
N PHE A 138 5.13 2.60 22.54
CA PHE A 138 6.25 1.85 21.98
C PHE A 138 7.61 2.48 22.24
N GLY A 139 7.68 3.72 22.74
CA GLY A 139 8.91 4.48 22.88
C GLY A 139 9.20 5.38 21.70
N THR A 140 10.43 5.92 21.64
CA THR A 140 10.87 6.88 20.62
C THR A 140 12.12 6.40 19.87
N ASP A 141 12.42 5.14 19.93
CA ASP A 141 13.54 4.55 19.21
C ASP A 141 13.15 4.17 17.76
N ARG A 142 14.15 3.79 16.99
CA ARG A 142 13.96 3.35 15.60
C ARG A 142 12.93 2.23 15.46
N TYR A 143 12.89 1.29 16.39
CA TYR A 143 11.96 0.16 16.33
C TYR A 143 10.51 0.57 16.60
N ALA A 144 10.30 1.62 17.40
CA ALA A 144 8.97 2.20 17.59
C ALA A 144 8.48 2.87 16.29
N ASP A 145 9.34 3.60 15.61
CA ASP A 145 9.07 4.23 14.33
C ASP A 145 8.78 3.19 13.22
N GLU A 146 9.56 2.12 13.16
CA GLU A 146 9.32 1.02 12.21
C GLU A 146 7.98 0.32 12.45
N LYS A 147 7.55 0.11 13.70
CA LYS A 147 6.22 -0.44 14.02
C LYS A 147 5.09 0.46 13.54
N PHE A 148 5.24 1.78 13.74
CA PHE A 148 4.29 2.75 13.25
C PHE A 148 4.16 2.69 11.73
N GLN A 149 5.29 2.75 11.03
CA GLN A 149 5.31 2.76 9.58
C GLN A 149 4.75 1.46 9.00
N ALA A 150 5.17 0.31 9.52
CA ALA A 150 4.69 -1.00 9.09
C ALA A 150 3.17 -1.15 9.26
N TYR A 151 2.61 -0.65 10.39
CA TYR A 151 1.17 -0.67 10.60
C TYR A 151 0.42 0.11 9.51
N TYR A 152 0.87 1.31 9.16
CA TYR A 152 0.17 2.13 8.16
C TYR A 152 0.36 1.63 6.74
N TYR A 153 1.51 1.05 6.40
CA TYR A 153 1.68 0.34 5.14
C TYR A 153 0.73 -0.87 5.05
N ALA A 154 0.64 -1.67 6.10
CA ALA A 154 -0.29 -2.79 6.14
C ALA A 154 -1.75 -2.31 5.99
N LYS A 155 -2.12 -1.17 6.60
CA LYS A 155 -3.47 -0.58 6.45
C LYS A 155 -3.73 -0.06 5.04
N TYR A 156 -2.73 0.48 4.36
CA TYR A 156 -2.84 0.91 2.97
C TYR A 156 -3.13 -0.30 2.06
N VAL A 157 -2.31 -1.33 2.15
CA VAL A 157 -2.47 -2.56 1.36
C VAL A 157 -3.78 -3.28 1.68
N GLU A 158 -4.16 -3.36 2.95
CA GLU A 158 -5.45 -3.95 3.36
C GLU A 158 -6.64 -3.28 2.66
N GLN A 159 -6.62 -1.96 2.54
CA GLN A 159 -7.70 -1.22 1.88
C GLN A 159 -7.76 -1.46 0.38
N LEU A 160 -6.60 -1.55 -0.30
CA LEU A 160 -6.52 -1.93 -1.71
C LEU A 160 -7.02 -3.36 -1.92
N ALA A 161 -6.45 -4.31 -1.19
CA ALA A 161 -6.80 -5.72 -1.29
C ALA A 161 -8.30 -5.96 -1.02
N SER A 162 -8.85 -5.33 0.01
CA SER A 162 -10.27 -5.43 0.35
C SER A 162 -11.16 -4.90 -0.78
N ALA A 163 -10.79 -3.77 -1.39
CA ALA A 163 -11.55 -3.20 -2.50
C ALA A 163 -11.50 -4.09 -3.76
N GLY A 164 -10.32 -4.64 -4.08
CA GLY A 164 -10.15 -5.57 -5.18
C GLY A 164 -10.93 -6.87 -4.98
N LYS A 165 -10.84 -7.47 -3.79
CA LYS A 165 -11.57 -8.70 -3.42
C LYS A 165 -13.09 -8.53 -3.44
N ALA A 166 -13.60 -7.36 -3.11
CA ALA A 166 -15.03 -7.07 -3.22
C ALA A 166 -15.54 -7.14 -4.67
N ILE A 167 -14.65 -6.98 -5.66
CA ILE A 167 -14.97 -7.06 -7.09
C ILE A 167 -14.73 -8.48 -7.61
N TYR A 168 -13.55 -9.01 -7.38
CA TYR A 168 -13.14 -10.34 -7.79
C TYR A 168 -12.28 -11.00 -6.70
N ASN A 169 -12.85 -12.00 -6.03
CA ASN A 169 -12.25 -12.61 -4.85
C ASN A 169 -11.25 -13.71 -5.24
N ILE A 170 -10.09 -13.31 -5.71
CA ILE A 170 -8.95 -14.20 -5.92
C ILE A 170 -7.91 -14.01 -4.81
N PRO A 171 -7.00 -14.97 -4.58
CA PRO A 171 -5.91 -14.84 -3.62
C PRO A 171 -5.06 -13.58 -3.88
N MET A 172 -4.63 -12.93 -2.80
CA MET A 172 -3.76 -11.75 -2.86
C MET A 172 -2.64 -11.88 -1.84
N TYR A 173 -1.46 -11.32 -2.17
CA TYR A 173 -0.29 -11.24 -1.28
C TYR A 173 0.44 -9.90 -1.49
N VAL A 174 1.42 -9.62 -0.64
CA VAL A 174 2.30 -8.43 -0.65
C VAL A 174 3.75 -8.87 -0.77
#